data_1750e62e953f1416bd9d8f06ac09ed72
#
_entry.id   1750e62e953f1416bd9d8f06ac09ed72
#
_cell.length_a   1.000
_cell.length_b   1.000
_cell.length_c   1.000
_cell.angle_alpha   90.00
_cell.angle_beta   90.00
_cell.angle_gamma   90.00
#
_symmetry.space_group_name_H-M   'P 1'
#
loop_
_entity.id
_entity.type
_entity.pdbx_description
1 polymer ?
#
loop_
_entity_poly.entity_id
_entity_poly.type
_entity_poly.pdbx_seq_one_letter_code
_entity_poly.pdbx_strand_id
1 'polypeptide(L)'
;RVEDCWNSLPYGTPIANCGCRVVDAAGNIRPRGVVGEMCCTGPFMSPGYSNDDRLTQQLFPTCGKNGERLFKTGDMVRMHADGVLEFVGRKDNRVKIGGYRIELSEVEHHLQTFPAVEEAVVVAWVRAREGKDICLKELRAHLLRFLPSYMIPPFIGLCSSFPVTSNGKVDRKAILEWQLPRTGEDVRL
;
A
#
# COMPACT_ATOMS: atom_id res chain seq x y z
N ARG A 1 10.77 -7.98 23.35
CA ARG A 1 12.18 -7.65 23.13
C ARG A 1 12.32 -7.44 21.62
N VAL A 2 12.80 -6.28 21.19
CA VAL A 2 13.10 -6.00 19.77
C VAL A 2 14.52 -6.53 19.55
N GLU A 3 14.69 -7.38 18.55
CA GLU A 3 15.99 -7.91 18.17
C GLU A 3 16.58 -7.05 17.04
N ASP A 4 17.90 -6.87 17.05
CA ASP A 4 18.60 -6.00 16.07
C ASP A 4 18.51 -6.50 14.62
N CYS A 5 18.04 -7.75 14.40
CA CYS A 5 17.81 -8.33 13.07
C CYS A 5 16.47 -7.98 12.42
N TRP A 6 15.61 -7.23 13.10
CA TRP A 6 14.28 -6.90 12.62
C TRP A 6 14.29 -5.63 11.77
N ASN A 7 13.84 -5.72 10.53
CA ASN A 7 13.69 -4.56 9.64
C ASN A 7 12.53 -3.64 10.03
N SER A 8 11.59 -4.14 10.84
CA SER A 8 10.43 -3.39 11.34
C SER A 8 10.02 -3.93 12.71
N LEU A 9 9.27 -3.12 13.49
CA LEU A 9 8.69 -3.60 14.74
C LEU A 9 7.70 -4.73 14.46
N PRO A 10 7.84 -5.90 15.13
CA PRO A 10 6.92 -7.01 14.95
C PRO A 10 5.55 -6.70 15.58
N TYR A 11 4.51 -7.31 15.03
CA TYR A 11 3.19 -7.29 15.67
C TYR A 11 3.16 -8.07 16.98
N GLY A 12 4.12 -8.99 17.18
CA GLY A 12 4.12 -9.92 18.29
C GLY A 12 3.26 -11.16 18.00
N THR A 13 2.70 -11.74 19.06
CA THR A 13 1.79 -12.88 19.00
C THR A 13 0.34 -12.45 19.11
N PRO A 14 -0.62 -13.21 18.53
CA PRO A 14 -2.03 -12.92 18.69
C PRO A 14 -2.46 -12.87 20.16
N ILE A 15 -3.38 -11.96 20.48
CA ILE A 15 -3.99 -11.89 21.82
C ILE A 15 -4.92 -13.09 22.07
N ALA A 16 -5.26 -13.31 23.33
CA ALA A 16 -6.17 -14.41 23.72
C ALA A 16 -7.48 -14.36 22.93
N ASN A 17 -7.97 -15.52 22.53
CA ASN A 17 -9.18 -15.71 21.72
C ASN A 17 -9.13 -15.12 20.30
N CYS A 18 -7.99 -14.62 19.85
CA CYS A 18 -7.73 -14.22 18.47
C CYS A 18 -6.76 -15.21 17.81
N GLY A 19 -7.04 -15.56 16.55
CA GLY A 19 -6.12 -16.31 15.71
C GLY A 19 -5.55 -15.42 14.59
N CYS A 20 -4.33 -15.74 14.19
CA CYS A 20 -3.75 -15.19 12.96
C CYS A 20 -3.32 -16.32 12.05
N ARG A 21 -3.60 -16.16 10.77
CA ARG A 21 -3.14 -17.07 9.71
C ARG A 21 -2.40 -16.27 8.67
N VAL A 22 -1.31 -16.82 8.17
CA VAL A 22 -0.58 -16.24 7.02
C VAL A 22 -0.97 -17.04 5.81
N VAL A 23 -1.55 -16.41 4.79
CA VAL A 23 -2.11 -17.10 3.63
C VAL A 23 -1.50 -16.58 2.31
N ASP A 24 -1.58 -17.41 1.27
CA ASP A 24 -1.26 -17.00 -0.10
C ASP A 24 -2.45 -16.32 -0.80
N ALA A 25 -2.28 -15.99 -2.07
CA ALA A 25 -3.33 -15.34 -2.86
C ALA A 25 -4.57 -16.23 -3.06
N ALA A 26 -4.40 -17.56 -3.01
CA ALA A 26 -5.47 -18.54 -3.12
C ALA A 26 -6.16 -18.84 -1.77
N GLY A 27 -5.64 -18.28 -0.66
CA GLY A 27 -6.17 -18.52 0.69
C GLY A 27 -5.60 -19.73 1.41
N ASN A 28 -4.56 -20.38 0.86
CA ASN A 28 -3.89 -21.49 1.52
C ASN A 28 -2.94 -21.00 2.60
N ILE A 29 -2.87 -21.73 3.72
CA ILE A 29 -1.97 -21.40 4.82
C ILE A 29 -0.52 -21.54 4.37
N ARG A 30 0.29 -20.51 4.61
CA ARG A 30 1.73 -20.51 4.34
C ARG A 30 2.50 -21.19 5.46
N PRO A 31 3.58 -21.91 5.14
CA PRO A 31 4.53 -22.38 6.14
C PRO A 31 5.16 -21.23 6.93
N ARG A 32 5.61 -21.50 8.16
CA ARG A 32 6.38 -20.53 8.96
C ARG A 32 7.63 -20.08 8.20
N GLY A 33 8.01 -18.82 8.36
CA GLY A 33 9.13 -18.20 7.65
C GLY A 33 8.79 -17.70 6.24
N VAL A 34 7.63 -18.05 5.68
CA VAL A 34 7.21 -17.63 4.34
C VAL A 34 6.26 -16.43 4.44
N VAL A 35 6.51 -15.40 3.62
CA VAL A 35 5.68 -14.19 3.56
C VAL A 35 4.32 -14.50 2.93
N GLY A 36 3.26 -13.97 3.54
CA GLY A 36 1.89 -14.05 3.04
C GLY A 36 1.01 -12.97 3.64
N GLU A 37 -0.26 -12.93 3.23
CA GLU A 37 -1.24 -11.98 3.77
C GLU A 37 -1.69 -12.43 5.16
N MET A 38 -1.67 -11.49 6.13
CA MET A 38 -2.21 -11.73 7.47
C MET A 38 -3.72 -11.75 7.42
N CYS A 39 -4.31 -12.86 7.91
CA CYS A 39 -5.72 -12.97 8.16
C CYS A 39 -5.97 -13.16 9.66
N CYS A 40 -6.92 -12.40 10.20
CA CYS A 40 -7.35 -12.51 11.59
C CYS A 40 -8.63 -13.34 11.71
N THR A 41 -8.79 -14.03 12.84
CA THR A 41 -9.98 -14.78 13.22
C THR A 41 -10.27 -14.59 14.69
N GLY A 42 -11.52 -14.73 15.10
CA GLY A 42 -11.92 -14.61 16.49
C GLY A 42 -13.29 -13.95 16.67
N PRO A 43 -13.81 -13.96 17.90
CA PRO A 43 -15.14 -13.43 18.22
C PRO A 43 -15.27 -11.91 18.09
N PHE A 44 -14.15 -11.19 18.01
CA PHE A 44 -14.14 -9.72 17.94
C PHE A 44 -14.22 -9.17 16.52
N MET A 45 -14.36 -10.04 15.51
CA MET A 45 -14.49 -9.58 14.14
C MET A 45 -15.79 -8.87 13.89
N SER A 46 -15.73 -7.72 13.20
CA SER A 46 -16.91 -7.00 12.71
C SER A 46 -17.78 -7.90 11.83
N PRO A 47 -19.10 -7.73 11.81
CA PRO A 47 -19.97 -8.40 10.86
C PRO A 47 -19.65 -8.06 9.40
N GLY A 48 -19.08 -6.89 9.13
CA GLY A 48 -18.71 -6.45 7.78
C GLY A 48 -18.71 -4.93 7.63
N TYR A 49 -18.73 -4.50 6.40
CA TYR A 49 -18.86 -3.08 6.01
C TYR A 49 -20.32 -2.73 5.81
N SER A 50 -20.76 -1.62 6.43
CA SER A 50 -22.13 -1.15 6.28
C SER A 50 -22.41 -0.77 4.82
N ASN A 51 -23.52 -1.27 4.29
CA ASN A 51 -23.98 -1.03 2.92
C ASN A 51 -22.97 -1.43 1.80
N ASP A 52 -22.01 -2.31 2.11
CA ASP A 52 -21.06 -2.83 1.12
C ASP A 52 -20.84 -4.35 1.31
N ASP A 53 -21.80 -5.12 0.84
CA ASP A 53 -21.77 -6.59 0.88
C ASP A 53 -20.62 -7.15 0.03
N ARG A 54 -20.30 -6.48 -1.08
CA ARG A 54 -19.20 -6.91 -1.97
C ARG A 54 -17.87 -6.83 -1.27
N LEU A 55 -17.57 -5.70 -0.63
CA LEU A 55 -16.35 -5.52 0.16
C LEU A 55 -16.32 -6.46 1.36
N THR A 56 -17.47 -6.65 2.01
CA THR A 56 -17.60 -7.59 3.12
C THR A 56 -17.25 -9.01 2.69
N GLN A 57 -17.79 -9.53 1.61
CA GLN A 57 -17.46 -10.86 1.08
C GLN A 57 -15.99 -10.99 0.69
N GLN A 58 -15.41 -9.93 0.12
CA GLN A 58 -14.00 -9.91 -0.30
C GLN A 58 -13.03 -9.96 0.89
N LEU A 59 -13.31 -9.19 1.96
CA LEU A 59 -12.41 -9.02 3.10
C LEU A 59 -12.74 -9.95 4.27
N PHE A 60 -13.96 -10.49 4.34
CA PHE A 60 -14.37 -11.44 5.37
C PHE A 60 -14.80 -12.80 4.78
N PRO A 61 -13.93 -13.47 4.00
CA PRO A 61 -14.25 -14.77 3.46
C PRO A 61 -14.38 -15.82 4.56
N THR A 62 -15.15 -16.87 4.27
CA THR A 62 -15.12 -18.11 5.04
C THR A 62 -14.09 -19.07 4.44
N CYS A 63 -13.22 -19.63 5.26
CA CYS A 63 -12.14 -20.50 4.83
C CYS A 63 -12.14 -21.83 5.58
N GLY A 64 -11.56 -22.85 4.93
CA GLY A 64 -11.41 -24.17 5.50
C GLY A 64 -12.69 -25.00 5.56
N LYS A 65 -12.54 -26.28 5.91
CA LYS A 65 -13.66 -27.24 6.00
C LYS A 65 -14.68 -26.90 7.09
N ASN A 66 -14.28 -26.12 8.07
CA ASN A 66 -15.11 -25.73 9.23
C ASN A 66 -15.86 -24.40 9.01
N GLY A 67 -15.77 -23.79 7.84
CA GLY A 67 -16.43 -22.52 7.57
C GLY A 67 -15.94 -21.36 8.46
N GLU A 68 -14.68 -21.38 8.91
CA GLU A 68 -14.12 -20.34 9.76
C GLU A 68 -14.09 -19.01 9.02
N ARG A 69 -14.64 -17.99 9.63
CA ARG A 69 -14.63 -16.63 9.07
C ARG A 69 -13.29 -15.97 9.35
N LEU A 70 -12.69 -15.40 8.32
CA LEU A 70 -11.41 -14.69 8.39
C LEU A 70 -11.60 -13.22 8.00
N PHE A 71 -10.75 -12.35 8.55
CA PHE A 71 -10.61 -10.98 8.08
C PHE A 71 -9.25 -10.82 7.40
N LYS A 72 -9.25 -10.51 6.10
CA LYS A 72 -8.06 -10.17 5.32
C LYS A 72 -7.62 -8.75 5.65
N THR A 73 -6.47 -8.61 6.30
CA THR A 73 -5.99 -7.30 6.76
C THR A 73 -5.35 -6.46 5.65
N GLY A 74 -4.88 -7.13 4.58
CA GLY A 74 -4.04 -6.54 3.54
C GLY A 74 -2.59 -6.35 3.98
N ASP A 75 -2.21 -6.73 5.20
CA ASP A 75 -0.83 -6.69 5.67
C ASP A 75 -0.08 -7.94 5.24
N MET A 76 1.10 -7.77 4.65
CA MET A 76 2.01 -8.85 4.34
C MET A 76 2.93 -9.08 5.53
N VAL A 77 2.94 -10.29 6.02
CA VAL A 77 3.67 -10.68 7.25
C VAL A 77 4.45 -11.98 7.05
N ARG A 78 5.40 -12.20 7.93
CA ARG A 78 6.10 -13.47 8.10
C ARG A 78 5.86 -13.98 9.52
N MET A 79 5.40 -15.21 9.67
CA MET A 79 5.28 -15.85 10.98
C MET A 79 6.57 -16.63 11.29
N HIS A 80 7.27 -16.25 12.34
CA HIS A 80 8.49 -16.93 12.80
C HIS A 80 8.19 -18.25 13.52
N ALA A 81 9.24 -19.02 13.80
CA ALA A 81 9.12 -20.34 14.44
C ALA A 81 8.47 -20.27 15.83
N ASP A 82 8.70 -19.19 16.56
CA ASP A 82 8.13 -18.88 17.88
C ASP A 82 6.69 -18.33 17.84
N GLY A 83 6.14 -18.12 16.64
CA GLY A 83 4.79 -17.59 16.42
C GLY A 83 4.70 -16.07 16.37
N VAL A 84 5.82 -15.36 16.48
CA VAL A 84 5.87 -13.91 16.32
C VAL A 84 5.62 -13.53 14.87
N LEU A 85 4.79 -12.50 14.65
CA LEU A 85 4.45 -11.95 13.34
C LEU A 85 5.31 -10.72 13.05
N GLU A 86 6.17 -10.83 12.05
CA GLU A 86 6.96 -9.73 11.50
C GLU A 86 6.16 -9.04 10.39
N PHE A 87 6.03 -7.71 10.46
CA PHE A 87 5.45 -6.91 9.38
C PHE A 87 6.46 -6.75 8.24
N VAL A 88 6.06 -7.11 7.04
CA VAL A 88 6.90 -7.01 5.83
C VAL A 88 6.45 -5.84 4.94
N GLY A 89 5.16 -5.52 4.94
CA GLY A 89 4.61 -4.46 4.10
C GLY A 89 3.10 -4.57 3.94
N ARG A 90 2.56 -3.82 2.99
CA ARG A 90 1.14 -3.88 2.61
C ARG A 90 0.98 -4.55 1.24
N LYS A 91 -0.11 -5.29 1.08
CA LYS A 91 -0.55 -5.83 -0.21
C LYS A 91 -1.13 -4.75 -1.13
N ASP A 92 -1.76 -3.76 -0.52
CA ASP A 92 -2.31 -2.57 -1.15
C ASP A 92 -1.30 -1.40 -1.11
N ASN A 93 -1.63 -0.33 -1.80
CA ASN A 93 -0.81 0.87 -1.87
C ASN A 93 -1.06 1.85 -0.71
N ARG A 94 -1.52 1.37 0.44
CA ARG A 94 -1.75 2.21 1.62
C ARG A 94 -0.46 2.48 2.37
N VAL A 95 -0.28 3.73 2.76
CA VAL A 95 0.85 4.16 3.60
C VAL A 95 0.33 4.91 4.83
N LYS A 96 1.14 4.94 5.87
CA LYS A 96 0.85 5.74 7.06
C LYS A 96 1.89 6.85 7.17
N ILE A 97 1.45 8.09 6.98
CA ILE A 97 2.31 9.29 7.03
C ILE A 97 1.78 10.23 8.10
N GLY A 98 2.62 10.58 9.09
CA GLY A 98 2.21 11.48 10.17
C GLY A 98 0.99 11.00 10.97
N GLY A 99 0.75 9.69 11.04
CA GLY A 99 -0.43 9.09 11.70
C GLY A 99 -1.65 8.94 10.79
N TYR A 100 -1.69 9.59 9.64
CA TYR A 100 -2.78 9.50 8.67
C TYR A 100 -2.62 8.28 7.78
N ARG A 101 -3.73 7.56 7.53
CA ARG A 101 -3.78 6.43 6.60
C ARG A 101 -4.13 6.96 5.21
N ILE A 102 -3.18 6.91 4.30
CA ILE A 102 -3.28 7.47 2.95
C ILE A 102 -3.36 6.34 1.93
N GLU A 103 -4.36 6.41 1.06
CA GLU A 103 -4.47 5.59 -0.15
C GLU A 103 -3.66 6.26 -1.26
N LEU A 104 -2.53 5.67 -1.65
CA LEU A 104 -1.71 6.24 -2.72
C LEU A 104 -2.45 6.29 -4.06
N SER A 105 -3.35 5.34 -4.30
CA SER A 105 -4.19 5.32 -5.51
C SER A 105 -5.14 6.52 -5.61
N GLU A 106 -5.60 7.07 -4.49
CA GLU A 106 -6.42 8.29 -4.47
C GLU A 106 -5.59 9.51 -4.90
N VAL A 107 -4.37 9.61 -4.38
CA VAL A 107 -3.43 10.67 -4.77
C VAL A 107 -3.05 10.54 -6.26
N GLU A 108 -2.75 9.32 -6.72
CA GLU A 108 -2.45 9.03 -8.14
C GLU A 108 -3.62 9.41 -9.04
N HIS A 109 -4.85 9.07 -8.64
CA HIS A 109 -6.05 9.44 -9.39
C HIS A 109 -6.15 10.96 -9.57
N HIS A 110 -6.02 11.73 -8.48
CA HIS A 110 -6.12 13.18 -8.57
C HIS A 110 -4.94 13.82 -9.31
N LEU A 111 -3.75 13.25 -9.27
CA LEU A 111 -2.64 13.67 -10.14
C LEU A 111 -3.00 13.46 -11.62
N GLN A 112 -3.59 12.34 -11.98
CA GLN A 112 -3.98 12.02 -13.37
C GLN A 112 -5.16 12.85 -13.88
N THR A 113 -5.97 13.45 -13.01
CA THR A 113 -7.02 14.40 -13.42
C THR A 113 -6.46 15.75 -13.84
N PHE A 114 -5.18 16.05 -13.57
CA PHE A 114 -4.55 17.27 -14.08
C PHE A 114 -4.29 17.14 -15.60
N PRO A 115 -4.71 18.13 -16.41
CA PRO A 115 -4.75 17.97 -17.88
C PRO A 115 -3.42 17.68 -18.56
N ALA A 116 -2.30 18.08 -17.95
CA ALA A 116 -0.95 17.87 -18.49
C ALA A 116 -0.29 16.57 -17.99
N VAL A 117 -0.89 15.85 -17.02
CA VAL A 117 -0.37 14.57 -16.52
C VAL A 117 -0.92 13.42 -17.33
N GLU A 118 -0.04 12.60 -17.85
CA GLU A 118 -0.41 11.35 -18.53
C GLU A 118 -0.46 10.19 -17.55
N GLU A 119 0.55 10.09 -16.70
CA GLU A 119 0.70 8.99 -15.76
C GLU A 119 1.34 9.48 -14.46
N ALA A 120 0.93 8.93 -13.35
CA ALA A 120 1.45 9.26 -12.03
C ALA A 120 1.65 8.01 -11.19
N VAL A 121 2.78 7.98 -10.46
CA VAL A 121 3.07 6.96 -9.45
C VAL A 121 3.47 7.67 -8.17
N VAL A 122 2.76 7.41 -7.10
CA VAL A 122 3.00 8.07 -5.81
C VAL A 122 4.14 7.42 -5.03
N VAL A 123 5.33 7.59 -5.57
CA VAL A 123 6.54 7.93 -4.83
C VAL A 123 6.93 9.34 -5.26
N ALA A 124 5.93 10.12 -5.73
CA ALA A 124 6.02 11.50 -6.19
C ALA A 124 6.66 11.70 -7.58
N TRP A 125 6.45 10.77 -8.52
CA TRP A 125 6.85 10.94 -9.92
C TRP A 125 5.64 11.02 -10.84
N VAL A 126 5.67 11.94 -11.80
CA VAL A 126 4.64 12.13 -12.82
C VAL A 126 5.26 12.23 -14.20
N ARG A 127 4.56 11.70 -15.20
CA ARG A 127 4.90 11.83 -16.60
C ARG A 127 3.93 12.80 -17.28
N ALA A 128 4.48 13.78 -17.99
CA ALA A 128 3.69 14.72 -18.77
C ALA A 128 3.10 14.04 -20.01
N ARG A 129 1.94 14.50 -20.44
CA ARG A 129 1.38 14.18 -21.77
C ARG A 129 2.27 14.79 -22.85
N GLU A 130 2.36 14.11 -23.99
CA GLU A 130 3.13 14.60 -25.12
C GLU A 130 2.76 16.06 -25.49
N GLY A 131 3.77 16.91 -25.67
CA GLY A 131 3.59 18.31 -26.00
C GLY A 131 3.01 19.18 -24.87
N LYS A 132 2.97 18.69 -23.62
CA LYS A 132 2.51 19.44 -22.44
C LYS A 132 3.62 19.62 -21.44
N ASP A 133 3.71 20.85 -20.90
CA ASP A 133 4.56 21.13 -19.73
C ASP A 133 3.72 21.10 -18.46
N ILE A 134 4.33 20.59 -17.37
CA ILE A 134 3.71 20.57 -16.04
C ILE A 134 4.33 21.66 -15.18
N CYS A 135 3.51 22.65 -14.81
CA CYS A 135 3.86 23.59 -13.75
C CYS A 135 3.54 22.96 -12.39
N LEU A 136 4.56 22.65 -11.59
CA LEU A 136 4.38 22.00 -10.28
C LEU A 136 3.56 22.82 -9.29
N LYS A 137 3.59 24.15 -9.38
CA LYS A 137 2.74 25.04 -8.56
C LYS A 137 1.25 24.84 -8.88
N GLU A 138 0.93 24.80 -10.17
CA GLU A 138 -0.44 24.57 -10.63
C GLU A 138 -0.92 23.16 -10.30
N LEU A 139 -0.05 22.16 -10.47
CA LEU A 139 -0.33 20.78 -10.08
C LEU A 139 -0.63 20.65 -8.58
N ARG A 140 0.17 21.31 -7.72
CA ARG A 140 -0.10 21.34 -6.27
C ARG A 140 -1.40 22.06 -5.95
N ALA A 141 -1.68 23.20 -6.59
CA ALA A 141 -2.93 23.92 -6.41
C ALA A 141 -4.14 23.08 -6.86
N HIS A 142 -3.98 22.30 -7.93
CA HIS A 142 -4.99 21.34 -8.39
C HIS A 142 -5.27 20.28 -7.33
N LEU A 143 -4.24 19.62 -6.80
CA LEU A 143 -4.39 18.60 -5.77
C LEU A 143 -5.07 19.13 -4.51
N LEU A 144 -4.75 20.36 -4.06
CA LEU A 144 -5.36 21.01 -2.88
C LEU A 144 -6.88 21.23 -3.01
N ARG A 145 -7.43 21.17 -4.21
CA ARG A 145 -8.90 21.25 -4.42
C ARG A 145 -9.62 19.96 -4.07
N PHE A 146 -8.93 18.83 -4.07
CA PHE A 146 -9.52 17.50 -3.91
C PHE A 146 -8.98 16.74 -2.69
N LEU A 147 -7.73 17.03 -2.29
CA LEU A 147 -7.03 16.32 -1.24
C LEU A 147 -6.67 17.24 -0.08
N PRO A 148 -6.75 16.77 1.15
CA PRO A 148 -6.21 17.48 2.30
C PRO A 148 -4.69 17.61 2.21
N SER A 149 -4.13 18.63 2.81
CA SER A 149 -2.70 18.98 2.70
C SER A 149 -1.73 17.87 3.09
N TYR A 150 -2.09 17.02 4.05
CA TYR A 150 -1.26 15.90 4.49
C TYR A 150 -1.18 14.74 3.47
N MET A 151 -2.07 14.71 2.48
CA MET A 151 -2.06 13.73 1.38
C MET A 151 -1.25 14.22 0.18
N ILE A 152 -0.89 15.50 0.13
CA ILE A 152 -0.13 16.05 -0.99
C ILE A 152 1.33 15.66 -0.84
N PRO A 153 1.93 15.03 -1.86
CA PRO A 153 3.34 14.66 -1.80
C PRO A 153 4.22 15.90 -1.57
N PRO A 154 5.15 15.85 -0.60
CA PRO A 154 6.05 16.99 -0.34
C PRO A 154 6.95 17.29 -1.53
N PHE A 155 7.27 16.27 -2.32
CA PHE A 155 8.05 16.35 -3.54
C PHE A 155 7.28 15.71 -4.70
N ILE A 156 7.35 16.34 -5.87
CA ILE A 156 6.82 15.79 -7.13
C ILE A 156 7.93 15.95 -8.17
N GLY A 157 8.43 14.81 -8.67
CA GLY A 157 9.42 14.77 -9.74
C GLY A 157 8.76 14.59 -11.11
N LEU A 158 9.42 15.07 -12.15
CA LEU A 158 9.01 14.85 -13.53
C LEU A 158 9.91 13.80 -14.17
N CYS A 159 9.33 12.85 -14.89
CA CYS A 159 10.09 11.88 -15.66
C CYS A 159 9.57 11.79 -17.11
N SER A 160 10.42 11.37 -18.02
CA SER A 160 10.09 11.16 -19.43
C SER A 160 9.36 9.83 -19.64
N SER A 161 9.69 8.81 -18.86
CA SER A 161 9.08 7.48 -18.93
C SER A 161 9.19 6.76 -17.59
N PHE A 162 8.25 5.84 -17.33
CA PHE A 162 8.35 4.92 -16.20
C PHE A 162 9.00 3.59 -16.61
N PRO A 163 9.80 2.96 -15.73
CA PRO A 163 10.25 1.60 -15.94
C PRO A 163 9.05 0.65 -15.92
N VAL A 164 9.08 -0.36 -16.79
CA VAL A 164 8.02 -1.36 -16.88
C VAL A 164 8.53 -2.75 -16.54
N THR A 165 7.71 -3.55 -15.90
CA THR A 165 7.97 -4.98 -15.66
C THR A 165 7.86 -5.76 -16.97
N SER A 166 8.30 -7.04 -16.96
CA SER A 166 8.14 -7.96 -18.08
C SER A 166 6.70 -8.11 -18.57
N ASN A 167 5.72 -7.80 -17.72
CA ASN A 167 4.29 -7.85 -18.05
C ASN A 167 3.72 -6.49 -18.50
N GLY A 168 4.57 -5.50 -18.80
CA GLY A 168 4.15 -4.18 -19.29
C GLY A 168 3.52 -3.26 -18.24
N LYS A 169 3.57 -3.59 -16.95
CA LYS A 169 3.09 -2.72 -15.86
C LYS A 169 4.24 -1.88 -15.32
N VAL A 170 3.92 -0.68 -14.83
CA VAL A 170 4.91 0.20 -14.17
C VAL A 170 5.61 -0.54 -13.03
N ASP A 171 6.95 -0.55 -13.08
CA ASP A 171 7.78 -1.16 -12.04
C ASP A 171 8.03 -0.18 -10.89
N ARG A 172 7.12 -0.23 -9.90
CA ARG A 172 7.19 0.63 -8.70
C ARG A 172 8.46 0.39 -7.87
N LYS A 173 9.05 -0.82 -7.92
CA LYS A 173 10.27 -1.13 -7.17
C LYS A 173 11.47 -0.40 -7.77
N ALA A 174 11.59 -0.42 -9.10
CA ALA A 174 12.63 0.31 -9.79
C ALA A 174 12.50 1.84 -9.56
N ILE A 175 11.26 2.36 -9.49
CA ILE A 175 11.03 3.79 -9.20
C ILE A 175 11.45 4.16 -7.77
N LEU A 176 11.32 3.25 -6.80
CA LEU A 176 11.77 3.49 -5.41
C LEU A 176 13.30 3.67 -5.30
N GLU A 177 14.06 3.14 -6.26
CA GLU A 177 15.52 3.30 -6.32
C GLU A 177 15.93 4.65 -6.92
N TRP A 178 15.00 5.39 -7.53
CA TRP A 178 15.26 6.73 -8.03
C TRP A 178 15.55 7.69 -6.87
N GLN A 179 16.61 8.44 -6.99
CA GLN A 179 16.96 9.43 -5.96
C GLN A 179 15.93 10.56 -5.98
N LEU A 180 15.21 10.71 -4.86
CA LEU A 180 14.35 11.88 -4.67
C LEU A 180 15.23 13.14 -4.62
N PRO A 181 14.81 14.24 -5.28
CA PRO A 181 15.53 15.50 -5.20
C PRO A 181 15.64 15.95 -3.74
N ARG A 182 16.84 16.29 -3.31
CA ARG A 182 17.07 16.93 -2.01
C ARG A 182 16.53 18.35 -2.10
N THR A 183 15.49 18.63 -1.29
CA THR A 183 14.92 19.96 -0.99
C THR A 183 15.20 21.07 -2.01
N GLY A 184 14.18 21.47 -2.74
CA GLY A 184 14.07 22.80 -3.36
C GLY A 184 14.28 22.91 -4.86
N GLU A 185 14.73 21.89 -5.54
CA GLU A 185 14.89 21.90 -6.99
C GLU A 185 13.98 20.87 -7.67
N ASP A 186 13.25 21.34 -8.67
CA ASP A 186 12.46 20.50 -9.57
C ASP A 186 13.42 19.66 -10.42
N VAL A 187 13.48 18.35 -10.19
CA VAL A 187 14.35 17.48 -10.98
C VAL A 187 13.57 16.92 -12.17
N ARG A 188 14.06 17.27 -13.36
CA ARG A 188 13.73 16.56 -14.60
C ARG A 188 14.75 15.43 -14.79
N LEU A 189 14.27 14.18 -14.84
CA LEU A 189 15.06 13.03 -15.29
C LEU A 189 14.77 12.74 -16.75
#